data_61608839c005924f7295e72c722ca9f7
#
_entry.id   61608839c005924f7295e72c722ca9f7
#
_cell.length_a   1.000
_cell.length_b   1.000
_cell.length_c   1.000
_cell.angle_alpha   90.00
_cell.angle_beta   90.00
_cell.angle_gamma   90.00
#
_symmetry.space_group_name_H-M   'P 1'
#
loop_
_entity.id
_entity.type
_entity.pdbx_description
1 polymer ?
#
loop_
_entity_poly.entity_id
_entity_poly.type
_entity_poly.pdbx_seq_one_letter_code
_entity_poly.pdbx_strand_id
1 'polypeptide(L)'
;MKNLKILVAMVLVVLMLGTSAVAFADYPEKAIEVLIPAGPGGDTDTTVRAITASLTELLGQPVVVTNMPGGAGTVAMTELQNRDADGYTVFYHHVDTLLLELLGRMDEDWKWEDALDISAVTGGGNTYCLFVRKDNDKGLKTFEDVVNYARENPYELTYAVEMGGTLHMHALALMQALDIAVDCIDLGAASDRTVAFLGGQCDILEGLYSQGKEYIETGDFIPLCVLGNERNENFPDIPCSDELGFPFGAEWFYYFGFKKGTDPAIVDAFTAAVKEAVTMEPYSNALDLYNFHANFQPGEDGVAFMKGIQEVYAPMAEALMG
;
A
#
# COMPACT_ATOMS: atom_id res chain seq x y z
N MET A 1 -1.19 -34.07 -60.01
CA MET A 1 -1.59 -32.65 -59.88
C MET A 1 -2.51 -32.39 -58.66
N LYS A 2 -3.46 -33.27 -58.30
CA LYS A 2 -4.34 -33.07 -57.14
C LYS A 2 -3.61 -33.12 -55.80
N ASN A 3 -2.69 -34.07 -55.63
CA ASN A 3 -1.93 -34.24 -54.38
C ASN A 3 -0.89 -33.11 -54.15
N LEU A 4 -0.36 -32.49 -55.20
CA LEU A 4 0.56 -31.36 -55.10
C LEU A 4 -0.19 -30.09 -54.63
N LYS A 5 -1.45 -29.89 -55.05
CA LYS A 5 -2.29 -28.77 -54.59
C LYS A 5 -2.69 -28.90 -53.12
N ILE A 6 -2.92 -30.14 -52.64
CA ILE A 6 -3.21 -30.41 -51.22
C ILE A 6 -1.96 -30.17 -50.36
N LEU A 7 -0.79 -30.58 -50.82
CA LEU A 7 0.48 -30.36 -50.13
C LEU A 7 0.81 -28.86 -50.02
N VAL A 8 0.63 -28.10 -51.11
CA VAL A 8 0.81 -26.63 -51.10
C VAL A 8 -0.21 -25.91 -50.19
N ALA A 9 -1.46 -26.38 -50.18
CA ALA A 9 -2.49 -25.83 -49.26
C ALA A 9 -2.17 -26.13 -47.82
N MET A 10 -1.67 -27.32 -47.43
CA MET A 10 -1.22 -27.64 -46.07
C MET A 10 0.00 -26.82 -45.65
N VAL A 11 0.96 -26.60 -46.53
CA VAL A 11 2.14 -25.78 -46.23
C VAL A 11 1.74 -24.30 -46.02
N LEU A 12 0.78 -23.77 -46.79
CA LEU A 12 0.26 -22.41 -46.62
C LEU A 12 -0.53 -22.26 -45.31
N VAL A 13 -1.30 -23.28 -44.89
CA VAL A 13 -2.02 -23.27 -43.61
C VAL A 13 -1.04 -23.34 -42.43
N VAL A 14 0.02 -24.13 -42.53
CA VAL A 14 1.07 -24.19 -41.50
C VAL A 14 1.87 -22.87 -41.43
N LEU A 15 2.11 -22.20 -42.57
CA LEU A 15 2.72 -20.87 -42.60
C LEU A 15 1.81 -19.77 -42.05
N MET A 16 0.50 -19.89 -42.19
CA MET A 16 -0.48 -18.92 -41.57
C MET A 16 -0.68 -19.15 -40.09
N LEU A 17 -0.47 -20.35 -39.57
CA LEU A 17 -0.54 -20.64 -38.11
C LEU A 17 0.76 -20.27 -37.37
N GLY A 18 1.84 -20.00 -38.10
CA GLY A 18 3.14 -19.61 -37.54
C GLY A 18 3.34 -18.09 -37.32
N THR A 19 2.36 -17.24 -37.68
CA THR A 19 2.54 -15.77 -37.64
C THR A 19 1.77 -15.07 -36.54
N SER A 20 1.25 -15.79 -35.54
CA SER A 20 0.61 -15.17 -34.36
C SER A 20 1.54 -15.04 -33.13
N ALA A 21 2.84 -15.29 -33.31
CA ALA A 21 3.85 -15.08 -32.25
C ALA A 21 4.80 -13.94 -32.67
N VAL A 22 4.23 -12.78 -32.97
CA VAL A 22 5.03 -11.59 -33.21
C VAL A 22 4.36 -10.44 -32.48
N ALA A 23 5.04 -9.93 -31.50
CA ALA A 23 5.24 -8.51 -31.36
C ALA A 23 5.32 -7.99 -29.92
N PHE A 24 5.84 -8.72 -28.95
CA PHE A 24 6.30 -8.06 -27.71
C PHE A 24 7.68 -8.59 -27.27
N ALA A 25 8.52 -8.96 -28.25
CA ALA A 25 9.93 -9.28 -27.98
C ALA A 25 10.75 -8.04 -27.53
N ASP A 26 10.19 -6.84 -27.64
CA ASP A 26 10.91 -5.58 -27.44
C ASP A 26 10.38 -4.70 -26.28
N TYR A 27 9.35 -5.14 -25.50
CA TYR A 27 8.93 -4.38 -24.32
C TYR A 27 9.85 -4.69 -23.13
N PRO A 28 10.37 -3.65 -22.44
CA PRO A 28 10.26 -2.21 -22.76
C PRO A 28 11.34 -1.72 -23.73
N GLU A 29 10.99 -0.82 -24.67
CA GLU A 29 11.93 -0.15 -25.60
C GLU A 29 12.48 1.18 -25.05
N LYS A 30 11.82 1.75 -24.02
CA LYS A 30 12.17 3.02 -23.40
C LYS A 30 11.99 2.94 -21.88
N ALA A 31 12.41 3.97 -21.17
CA ALA A 31 12.24 4.06 -19.73
C ALA A 31 10.76 3.93 -19.31
N ILE A 32 10.51 3.25 -18.19
CA ILE A 32 9.21 3.11 -17.53
C ILE A 32 9.17 4.09 -16.37
N GLU A 33 8.10 4.87 -16.26
CA GLU A 33 7.84 5.75 -15.12
C GLU A 33 6.94 5.05 -14.10
N VAL A 34 7.34 5.05 -12.83
CA VAL A 34 6.53 4.55 -11.72
C VAL A 34 6.04 5.72 -10.90
N LEU A 35 4.73 6.00 -10.94
CA LEU A 35 4.08 7.01 -10.13
C LEU A 35 3.80 6.46 -8.73
N ILE A 36 4.17 7.21 -7.70
CA ILE A 36 3.86 6.86 -6.31
C ILE A 36 3.21 8.04 -5.58
N PRO A 37 2.09 7.84 -4.86
CA PRO A 37 1.41 8.88 -4.11
C PRO A 37 2.05 9.12 -2.73
N ALA A 38 3.36 9.09 -2.66
CA ALA A 38 4.11 9.22 -1.43
C ALA A 38 5.25 10.23 -1.55
N GLY A 39 5.59 10.87 -0.44
CA GLY A 39 6.77 11.73 -0.36
C GLY A 39 8.07 10.93 -0.33
N PRO A 40 9.23 11.56 -0.64
CA PRO A 40 10.52 10.90 -0.59
C PRO A 40 10.89 10.43 0.82
N GLY A 41 11.55 9.26 0.93
CA GLY A 41 12.14 8.73 2.15
C GLY A 41 11.19 7.97 3.09
N GLY A 42 9.90 7.86 2.76
CA GLY A 42 8.96 6.98 3.46
C GLY A 42 9.12 5.50 3.04
N ASP A 43 8.33 4.65 3.65
CA ASP A 43 8.30 3.20 3.38
C ASP A 43 7.95 2.89 1.92
N THR A 44 6.93 3.55 1.37
CA THR A 44 6.52 3.40 -0.04
C THR A 44 7.63 3.82 -1.00
N ASP A 45 8.30 4.96 -0.75
CA ASP A 45 9.40 5.44 -1.59
C ASP A 45 10.62 4.51 -1.50
N THR A 46 10.96 4.06 -0.29
CA THR A 46 12.10 3.17 -0.05
C THR A 46 11.89 1.80 -0.71
N THR A 47 10.73 1.20 -0.52
CA THR A 47 10.42 -0.14 -1.08
C THR A 47 10.33 -0.12 -2.59
N VAL A 48 9.67 0.90 -3.19
CA VAL A 48 9.58 1.00 -4.65
C VAL A 48 10.94 1.25 -5.30
N ARG A 49 11.80 2.09 -4.72
CA ARG A 49 13.15 2.32 -5.28
C ARG A 49 14.02 1.07 -5.23
N ALA A 50 13.87 0.27 -4.19
CA ALA A 50 14.59 -1.00 -4.08
C ALA A 50 14.15 -1.99 -5.17
N ILE A 51 12.83 -2.18 -5.38
CA ILE A 51 12.34 -3.10 -6.40
C ILE A 51 12.56 -2.57 -7.82
N THR A 52 12.46 -1.26 -8.07
CA THR A 52 12.72 -0.67 -9.39
C THR A 52 14.19 -0.71 -9.80
N ALA A 53 15.11 -0.75 -8.85
CA ALA A 53 16.52 -1.02 -9.14
C ALA A 53 16.70 -2.41 -9.78
N SER A 54 16.08 -3.43 -9.17
CA SER A 54 16.07 -4.80 -9.71
C SER A 54 15.33 -4.89 -11.05
N LEU A 55 14.18 -4.22 -11.18
CA LEU A 55 13.42 -4.17 -12.43
C LEU A 55 14.21 -3.52 -13.57
N THR A 56 15.00 -2.48 -13.28
CA THR A 56 15.89 -1.85 -14.27
C THR A 56 16.91 -2.84 -14.84
N GLU A 57 17.47 -3.70 -13.99
CA GLU A 57 18.41 -4.75 -14.42
C GLU A 57 17.70 -5.83 -15.23
N LEU A 58 16.55 -6.32 -14.76
CA LEU A 58 15.81 -7.41 -15.38
C LEU A 58 15.19 -7.01 -16.73
N LEU A 59 14.68 -5.80 -16.85
CA LEU A 59 14.02 -5.29 -18.05
C LEU A 59 14.99 -4.63 -19.05
N GLY A 60 16.23 -4.34 -18.64
CA GLY A 60 17.23 -3.71 -19.49
C GLY A 60 16.93 -2.25 -19.86
N GLN A 61 15.91 -1.63 -19.24
CA GLN A 61 15.53 -0.23 -19.43
C GLN A 61 15.36 0.46 -18.08
N PRO A 62 15.61 1.75 -17.97
CA PRO A 62 15.43 2.48 -16.71
C PRO A 62 13.98 2.39 -16.21
N VAL A 63 13.79 2.06 -14.92
CA VAL A 63 12.51 2.15 -14.21
C VAL A 63 12.63 3.26 -13.20
N VAL A 64 11.95 4.39 -13.45
CA VAL A 64 12.17 5.67 -12.75
C VAL A 64 10.98 6.00 -11.87
N VAL A 65 11.23 6.30 -10.59
CA VAL A 65 10.19 6.63 -9.61
C VAL A 65 9.92 8.14 -9.60
N THR A 66 8.64 8.51 -9.73
CA THR A 66 8.13 9.88 -9.62
C THR A 66 7.20 9.99 -8.39
N ASN A 67 7.61 10.78 -7.40
CA ASN A 67 6.80 11.06 -6.21
C ASN A 67 5.71 12.08 -6.53
N MET A 68 4.46 11.75 -6.23
CA MET A 68 3.28 12.60 -6.42
C MET A 68 2.36 12.56 -5.18
N PRO A 69 2.82 13.08 -4.03
CA PRO A 69 2.02 13.08 -2.81
C PRO A 69 0.80 13.99 -2.93
N GLY A 70 -0.21 13.69 -2.12
CA GLY A 70 -1.39 14.54 -1.93
C GLY A 70 -2.71 13.82 -2.14
N GLY A 71 -3.73 14.29 -1.37
CA GLY A 71 -5.11 13.79 -1.42
C GLY A 71 -5.25 12.30 -1.09
N ALA A 72 -4.40 11.76 -0.23
CA ALA A 72 -4.37 10.32 0.07
C ALA A 72 -4.31 9.44 -1.20
N GLY A 73 -3.55 9.88 -2.22
CA GLY A 73 -3.37 9.16 -3.47
C GLY A 73 -4.19 9.65 -4.67
N THR A 74 -5.17 10.53 -4.48
CA THR A 74 -6.00 11.04 -5.58
C THR A 74 -5.19 11.74 -6.67
N VAL A 75 -4.15 12.51 -6.28
CA VAL A 75 -3.31 13.26 -7.23
C VAL A 75 -2.59 12.31 -8.18
N ALA A 76 -1.90 11.32 -7.67
CA ALA A 76 -1.15 10.37 -8.49
C ALA A 76 -2.09 9.45 -9.30
N MET A 77 -3.22 9.04 -8.74
CA MET A 77 -4.22 8.23 -9.46
C MET A 77 -4.82 9.02 -10.62
N THR A 78 -5.18 10.30 -10.41
CA THR A 78 -5.69 11.17 -11.47
C THR A 78 -4.65 11.34 -12.58
N GLU A 79 -3.39 11.53 -12.23
CA GLU A 79 -2.31 11.60 -13.22
C GLU A 79 -2.20 10.30 -14.03
N LEU A 80 -2.23 9.13 -13.38
CA LEU A 80 -2.22 7.84 -14.09
C LEU A 80 -3.39 7.75 -15.07
N GLN A 81 -4.60 8.18 -14.68
CA GLN A 81 -5.79 8.14 -15.55
C GLN A 81 -5.66 9.09 -16.76
N ASN A 82 -4.84 10.13 -16.68
CA ASN A 82 -4.55 11.05 -17.80
C ASN A 82 -3.45 10.56 -18.74
N ARG A 83 -2.69 9.51 -18.35
CA ARG A 83 -1.64 8.90 -19.19
C ARG A 83 -2.22 7.94 -20.23
N ASP A 84 -1.45 7.62 -21.25
CA ASP A 84 -1.79 6.56 -22.21
C ASP A 84 -1.65 5.18 -21.56
N ALA A 85 -2.49 4.23 -21.96
CA ALA A 85 -2.40 2.83 -21.54
C ALA A 85 -1.37 2.06 -22.40
N ASP A 86 -0.17 2.64 -22.56
CA ASP A 86 0.91 2.12 -23.43
C ASP A 86 1.94 1.24 -22.68
N GLY A 87 1.73 1.05 -21.35
CA GLY A 87 2.60 0.24 -20.50
C GLY A 87 3.85 0.96 -19.98
N TYR A 88 4.04 2.24 -20.27
CA TYR A 88 5.22 3.00 -19.85
C TYR A 88 4.98 3.92 -18.65
N THR A 89 3.74 3.95 -18.13
CA THR A 89 3.41 4.55 -16.85
C THR A 89 2.79 3.47 -15.96
N VAL A 90 3.41 3.22 -14.81
CA VAL A 90 3.00 2.22 -13.83
C VAL A 90 2.71 2.90 -12.51
N PHE A 91 1.74 2.42 -11.79
CA PHE A 91 1.38 2.90 -10.47
C PHE A 91 1.89 1.93 -9.41
N TYR A 92 2.54 2.44 -8.37
CA TYR A 92 2.89 1.66 -7.20
C TYR A 92 2.28 2.30 -5.97
N HIS A 93 1.42 1.57 -5.29
CA HIS A 93 0.71 2.07 -4.12
C HIS A 93 0.42 0.95 -3.13
N HIS A 94 -0.39 1.26 -2.15
CA HIS A 94 -0.77 0.41 -1.02
C HIS A 94 -2.30 0.43 -0.81
N VAL A 95 -2.74 -0.05 0.34
CA VAL A 95 -4.16 -0.19 0.73
C VAL A 95 -5.01 1.07 0.52
N ASP A 96 -4.43 2.28 0.56
CA ASP A 96 -5.18 3.53 0.36
C ASP A 96 -5.89 3.63 -0.99
N THR A 97 -5.45 2.86 -2.01
CA THR A 97 -6.21 2.75 -3.26
C THR A 97 -7.63 2.25 -3.05
N LEU A 98 -7.83 1.30 -2.13
CA LEU A 98 -9.15 0.77 -1.80
C LEU A 98 -10.00 1.83 -1.11
N LEU A 99 -9.35 2.69 -0.31
CA LEU A 99 -10.01 3.78 0.40
C LEU A 99 -10.44 4.92 -0.52
N LEU A 100 -9.77 5.12 -1.67
CA LEU A 100 -10.23 6.08 -2.69
C LEU A 100 -11.64 5.75 -3.15
N GLU A 101 -11.94 4.46 -3.33
CA GLU A 101 -13.27 3.99 -3.68
C GLU A 101 -14.23 4.02 -2.48
N LEU A 102 -13.85 3.36 -1.39
CA LEU A 102 -14.70 3.19 -0.21
C LEU A 102 -15.14 4.51 0.42
N LEU A 103 -14.30 5.55 0.34
CA LEU A 103 -14.59 6.88 0.89
C LEU A 103 -15.04 7.90 -0.17
N GLY A 104 -15.31 7.46 -1.42
CA GLY A 104 -15.76 8.32 -2.49
C GLY A 104 -14.81 9.49 -2.78
N ARG A 105 -13.49 9.23 -2.75
CA ARG A 105 -12.45 10.26 -2.95
C ARG A 105 -12.18 10.60 -4.41
N MET A 106 -12.61 9.74 -5.30
CA MET A 106 -12.64 9.92 -6.74
C MET A 106 -14.07 10.25 -7.18
N ASP A 107 -14.36 10.19 -8.48
CA ASP A 107 -15.72 10.35 -8.99
C ASP A 107 -16.67 9.29 -8.41
N GLU A 108 -17.99 9.61 -8.31
CA GLU A 108 -18.99 8.81 -7.61
C GLU A 108 -19.04 7.32 -8.05
N ASP A 109 -18.84 7.07 -9.35
CA ASP A 109 -18.86 5.71 -9.92
C ASP A 109 -17.46 5.09 -10.06
N TRP A 110 -16.41 5.75 -9.54
CA TRP A 110 -15.06 5.26 -9.71
C TRP A 110 -14.81 3.96 -8.94
N LYS A 111 -14.23 2.98 -9.63
CA LYS A 111 -13.81 1.69 -9.10
C LYS A 111 -12.35 1.46 -9.44
N TRP A 112 -11.55 1.04 -8.47
CA TRP A 112 -10.14 0.73 -8.73
C TRP A 112 -9.98 -0.41 -9.74
N GLU A 113 -10.89 -1.39 -9.75
CA GLU A 113 -10.89 -2.52 -10.70
C GLU A 113 -11.16 -2.08 -12.16
N ASP A 114 -11.93 -1.01 -12.34
CA ASP A 114 -12.22 -0.42 -13.65
C ASP A 114 -11.14 0.58 -14.08
N ALA A 115 -10.32 1.04 -13.13
CA ALA A 115 -9.26 2.00 -13.34
C ALA A 115 -7.89 1.36 -13.59
N LEU A 116 -7.66 0.14 -13.07
CA LEU A 116 -6.35 -0.52 -13.05
C LEU A 116 -6.38 -1.93 -13.63
N ASP A 117 -5.31 -2.27 -14.34
CA ASP A 117 -4.89 -3.64 -14.60
C ASP A 117 -3.77 -3.97 -13.60
N ILE A 118 -4.07 -4.82 -12.61
CA ILE A 118 -3.12 -5.18 -11.56
C ILE A 118 -2.05 -6.11 -12.12
N SER A 119 -0.78 -5.71 -11.98
CA SER A 119 0.35 -6.56 -12.30
C SER A 119 0.60 -7.57 -11.17
N ALA A 120 0.92 -7.08 -9.99
CA ALA A 120 1.11 -7.94 -8.82
C ALA A 120 1.03 -7.14 -7.52
N VAL A 121 0.54 -7.78 -6.46
CA VAL A 121 0.90 -7.45 -5.07
C VAL A 121 2.33 -7.93 -4.85
N THR A 122 3.16 -7.18 -4.13
CA THR A 122 4.61 -7.44 -4.03
C THR A 122 5.09 -7.75 -2.63
N GLY A 123 4.48 -7.15 -1.63
CA GLY A 123 4.89 -7.35 -0.23
C GLY A 123 4.06 -6.50 0.70
N GLY A 124 4.25 -6.70 2.00
CA GLY A 124 3.53 -5.98 3.04
C GLY A 124 3.65 -6.68 4.38
N GLY A 125 2.73 -6.38 5.28
CA GLY A 125 2.67 -7.00 6.60
C GLY A 125 1.85 -6.16 7.58
N ASN A 126 1.71 -6.66 8.79
CA ASN A 126 0.99 -5.99 9.87
C ASN A 126 1.98 -5.54 10.94
N THR A 127 2.42 -4.29 10.87
CA THR A 127 3.41 -3.73 11.79
C THR A 127 3.08 -2.32 12.27
N TYR A 128 1.84 -1.86 12.03
CA TYR A 128 1.38 -0.58 12.55
C TYR A 128 1.14 -0.67 14.05
N CYS A 129 1.68 0.32 14.76
CA CYS A 129 1.55 0.44 16.20
C CYS A 129 0.96 1.80 16.57
N LEU A 130 0.24 1.82 17.69
CA LEU A 130 -0.11 3.06 18.37
C LEU A 130 0.95 3.39 19.41
N PHE A 131 1.35 4.65 19.45
CA PHE A 131 2.35 5.18 20.39
C PHE A 131 1.83 6.36 21.17
N VAL A 132 2.29 6.47 22.42
CA VAL A 132 2.27 7.71 23.20
C VAL A 132 3.70 8.08 23.62
N ARG A 133 3.97 9.36 23.87
CA ARG A 133 5.27 9.77 24.39
C ARG A 133 5.38 9.45 25.87
N LYS A 134 6.58 9.11 26.32
CA LYS A 134 6.89 8.89 27.74
C LYS A 134 6.66 10.15 28.60
N ASP A 135 6.96 11.31 28.03
CA ASP A 135 6.90 12.62 28.70
C ASP A 135 5.56 13.34 28.49
N ASN A 136 4.51 12.62 28.06
CA ASN A 136 3.19 13.23 27.90
C ASN A 136 2.66 13.76 29.23
N ASP A 137 2.01 14.92 29.20
CA ASP A 137 1.48 15.62 30.37
C ASP A 137 0.18 15.01 30.93
N LYS A 138 -0.45 14.11 30.18
CA LYS A 138 -1.70 13.42 30.51
C LYS A 138 -1.47 12.11 31.27
N GLY A 139 -0.22 11.68 31.43
CA GLY A 139 0.15 10.48 32.20
C GLY A 139 -0.18 9.16 31.51
N LEU A 140 -0.36 9.18 30.17
CA LEU A 140 -0.70 8.01 29.36
C LEU A 140 0.50 7.05 29.28
N LYS A 141 0.29 5.77 29.60
CA LYS A 141 1.34 4.73 29.56
C LYS A 141 0.87 3.42 28.97
N THR A 142 -0.43 3.20 28.96
CA THR A 142 -1.08 1.99 28.49
C THR A 142 -2.20 2.33 27.52
N PHE A 143 -2.64 1.36 26.74
CA PHE A 143 -3.82 1.52 25.90
C PHE A 143 -5.08 1.85 26.72
N GLU A 144 -5.21 1.22 27.91
CA GLU A 144 -6.32 1.48 28.83
C GLU A 144 -6.32 2.93 29.33
N ASP A 145 -5.14 3.52 29.61
CA ASP A 145 -5.04 4.94 30.00
C ASP A 145 -5.59 5.85 28.92
N VAL A 146 -5.24 5.58 27.64
CA VAL A 146 -5.74 6.34 26.48
C VAL A 146 -7.26 6.24 26.38
N VAL A 147 -7.80 5.03 26.46
CA VAL A 147 -9.26 4.80 26.37
C VAL A 147 -10.01 5.49 27.51
N ASN A 148 -9.52 5.36 28.75
CA ASN A 148 -10.16 5.97 29.92
C ASN A 148 -10.08 7.50 29.84
N TYR A 149 -8.91 8.05 29.47
CA TYR A 149 -8.76 9.50 29.34
C TYR A 149 -9.70 10.06 28.25
N ALA A 150 -9.77 9.42 27.08
CA ALA A 150 -10.63 9.85 25.98
C ALA A 150 -12.13 9.78 26.32
N ARG A 151 -12.55 8.82 27.16
CA ARG A 151 -13.94 8.73 27.66
C ARG A 151 -14.28 9.85 28.63
N GLU A 152 -13.35 10.18 29.52
CA GLU A 152 -13.56 11.24 30.53
C GLU A 152 -13.42 12.64 29.92
N ASN A 153 -12.62 12.79 28.86
CA ASN A 153 -12.26 14.06 28.21
C ASN A 153 -12.41 13.97 26.68
N PRO A 154 -13.65 13.93 26.15
CA PRO A 154 -13.89 13.80 24.71
C PRO A 154 -13.23 14.93 23.91
N TYR A 155 -12.52 14.54 22.83
CA TYR A 155 -11.77 15.43 21.91
C TYR A 155 -10.58 16.17 22.54
N GLU A 156 -10.15 15.84 23.76
CA GLU A 156 -8.95 16.44 24.35
C GLU A 156 -7.65 15.70 23.97
N LEU A 157 -7.74 14.44 23.50
CA LEU A 157 -6.60 13.74 22.93
C LEU A 157 -6.51 14.01 21.43
N THR A 158 -5.33 14.38 20.98
CA THR A 158 -5.04 14.59 19.56
C THR A 158 -4.40 13.36 18.92
N TYR A 159 -4.92 12.95 17.75
CA TYR A 159 -4.45 11.80 17.01
C TYR A 159 -3.91 12.26 15.64
N ALA A 160 -2.64 12.01 15.39
CA ALA A 160 -1.97 12.42 14.15
C ALA A 160 -2.39 11.54 12.97
N VAL A 161 -2.98 12.13 11.95
CA VAL A 161 -3.45 11.44 10.74
C VAL A 161 -2.97 12.14 9.46
N GLU A 162 -3.12 11.48 8.34
CA GLU A 162 -3.32 12.09 7.03
C GLU A 162 -4.81 12.03 6.73
N MET A 163 -5.47 13.19 6.61
CA MET A 163 -6.92 13.24 6.45
C MET A 163 -7.39 12.49 5.22
N GLY A 164 -8.25 11.50 5.42
CA GLY A 164 -8.83 10.67 4.38
C GLY A 164 -8.00 9.47 3.96
N GLY A 165 -6.83 9.27 4.58
CA GLY A 165 -6.03 8.07 4.40
C GLY A 165 -6.36 6.98 5.43
N THR A 166 -5.59 5.89 5.38
CA THR A 166 -5.75 4.71 6.25
C THR A 166 -5.74 5.07 7.73
N LEU A 167 -4.79 5.89 8.19
CA LEU A 167 -4.67 6.25 9.60
C LEU A 167 -5.88 7.04 10.12
N HIS A 168 -6.47 7.88 9.28
CA HIS A 168 -7.71 8.56 9.64
C HIS A 168 -8.87 7.57 9.80
N MET A 169 -8.98 6.59 8.88
CA MET A 169 -9.97 5.53 9.03
C MET A 169 -9.74 4.68 10.28
N HIS A 170 -8.49 4.34 10.60
CA HIS A 170 -8.15 3.61 11.81
C HIS A 170 -8.56 4.38 13.09
N ALA A 171 -8.28 5.67 13.15
CA ALA A 171 -8.67 6.52 14.28
C ALA A 171 -10.20 6.54 14.46
N LEU A 172 -10.95 6.68 13.35
CA LEU A 172 -12.42 6.69 13.38
C LEU A 172 -12.98 5.31 13.79
N ALA A 173 -12.43 4.22 13.26
CA ALA A 173 -12.82 2.87 13.66
C ALA A 173 -12.50 2.59 15.12
N LEU A 174 -11.35 3.06 15.63
CA LEU A 174 -10.99 3.02 17.06
C LEU A 174 -12.03 3.76 17.92
N MET A 175 -12.38 4.97 17.53
CA MET A 175 -13.39 5.77 18.24
C MET A 175 -14.74 5.04 18.32
N GLN A 176 -15.18 4.48 17.21
CA GLN A 176 -16.44 3.75 17.13
C GLN A 176 -16.43 2.45 17.96
N ALA A 177 -15.38 1.64 17.83
CA ALA A 177 -15.29 0.34 18.51
C ALA A 177 -15.22 0.46 20.03
N LEU A 178 -14.60 1.52 20.55
CA LEU A 178 -14.34 1.70 21.98
C LEU A 178 -15.24 2.74 22.64
N ASP A 179 -16.14 3.36 21.87
CA ASP A 179 -17.01 4.46 22.32
C ASP A 179 -16.20 5.58 22.99
N ILE A 180 -15.24 6.12 22.24
CA ILE A 180 -14.35 7.23 22.65
C ILE A 180 -14.34 8.32 21.59
N ALA A 181 -13.84 9.51 21.97
CA ALA A 181 -13.67 10.61 21.03
C ALA A 181 -12.27 11.21 21.15
N VAL A 182 -11.55 11.26 20.03
CA VAL A 182 -10.25 11.92 19.88
C VAL A 182 -10.31 12.96 18.75
N ASP A 183 -9.46 13.98 18.81
CA ASP A 183 -9.35 15.00 17.78
C ASP A 183 -8.32 14.56 16.74
N CYS A 184 -8.78 14.20 15.53
CA CYS A 184 -7.93 13.83 14.42
C CYS A 184 -7.33 15.07 13.78
N ILE A 185 -6.01 15.24 13.85
CA ILE A 185 -5.31 16.39 13.28
C ILE A 185 -4.48 15.98 12.07
N ASP A 186 -4.63 16.72 10.97
CA ASP A 186 -3.85 16.50 9.74
C ASP A 186 -2.43 17.04 9.92
N LEU A 187 -1.48 16.14 9.99
CA LEU A 187 -0.05 16.48 10.10
C LEU A 187 0.76 15.96 8.89
N GLY A 188 0.06 15.64 7.80
CA GLY A 188 0.69 15.29 6.53
C GLY A 188 1.38 13.92 6.50
N ALA A 189 2.56 13.85 5.89
CA ALA A 189 3.30 12.61 5.69
C ALA A 189 3.82 11.98 6.99
N ALA A 190 4.16 10.69 6.95
CA ALA A 190 4.62 9.93 8.12
C ALA A 190 5.81 10.58 8.85
N SER A 191 6.78 11.13 8.11
CA SER A 191 7.91 11.87 8.68
C SER A 191 7.49 13.12 9.45
N ASP A 192 6.50 13.87 8.90
CA ASP A 192 6.03 15.12 9.52
C ASP A 192 5.24 14.81 10.80
N ARG A 193 4.41 13.75 10.77
CA ARG A 193 3.70 13.26 11.96
C ARG A 193 4.66 12.84 13.06
N THR A 194 5.74 12.11 12.73
CA THR A 194 6.74 11.69 13.71
C THR A 194 7.44 12.89 14.34
N VAL A 195 7.84 13.91 13.56
CA VAL A 195 8.45 15.14 14.05
C VAL A 195 7.48 15.92 14.94
N ALA A 196 6.22 16.05 14.53
CA ALA A 196 5.18 16.72 15.31
C ALA A 196 4.91 16.01 16.65
N PHE A 197 4.88 14.68 16.63
CA PHE A 197 4.71 13.84 17.81
C PHE A 197 5.87 14.00 18.81
N LEU A 198 7.13 13.96 18.33
CA LEU A 198 8.32 14.25 19.13
C LEU A 198 8.26 15.65 19.74
N GLY A 199 7.76 16.62 18.99
CA GLY A 199 7.59 18.01 19.42
C GLY A 199 6.39 18.23 20.36
N GLY A 200 5.60 17.21 20.69
CA GLY A 200 4.44 17.32 21.58
C GLY A 200 3.22 17.98 20.95
N GLN A 201 3.13 18.00 19.62
CA GLN A 201 2.01 18.61 18.89
C GLN A 201 0.80 17.67 18.78
N CYS A 202 0.97 16.39 19.09
CA CYS A 202 -0.10 15.40 19.17
C CYS A 202 0.18 14.40 20.31
N ASP A 203 -0.88 13.75 20.78
CA ASP A 203 -0.83 12.81 21.92
C ASP A 203 -0.63 11.38 21.46
N ILE A 204 -1.27 11.00 20.36
CA ILE A 204 -1.26 9.65 19.79
C ILE A 204 -0.65 9.72 18.39
N LEU A 205 0.33 8.85 18.17
CA LEU A 205 0.90 8.58 16.85
C LEU A 205 0.58 7.14 16.45
N GLU A 206 0.06 6.96 15.25
CA GLU A 206 0.08 5.68 14.57
C GLU A 206 1.18 5.68 13.52
N GLY A 207 1.97 4.61 13.50
CA GLY A 207 3.04 4.45 12.55
C GLY A 207 3.60 3.04 12.54
N LEU A 208 4.49 2.76 11.59
CA LEU A 208 5.20 1.49 11.55
C LEU A 208 6.07 1.33 12.80
N TYR A 209 6.11 0.12 13.35
CA TYR A 209 6.96 -0.20 14.51
C TYR A 209 8.43 0.19 14.25
N SER A 210 8.94 -0.06 13.05
CA SER A 210 10.29 0.29 12.63
C SER A 210 10.59 1.79 12.73
N GLN A 211 9.61 2.65 12.46
CA GLN A 211 9.75 4.11 12.60
C GLN A 211 9.85 4.53 14.07
N GLY A 212 9.19 3.78 14.97
CA GLY A 212 9.24 4.00 16.41
C GLY A 212 10.38 3.30 17.14
N LYS A 213 11.05 2.31 16.52
CA LYS A 213 11.96 1.38 17.19
C LYS A 213 13.08 2.07 17.97
N GLU A 214 13.78 3.02 17.36
CA GLU A 214 14.86 3.76 18.04
C GLU A 214 14.34 4.53 19.26
N TYR A 215 13.17 5.13 19.15
CA TYR A 215 12.53 5.88 20.25
C TYR A 215 11.95 4.95 21.33
N ILE A 216 11.57 3.73 20.98
CA ILE A 216 11.17 2.70 21.95
C ILE A 216 12.39 2.23 22.74
N GLU A 217 13.52 1.99 22.06
CA GLU A 217 14.79 1.57 22.68
C GLU A 217 15.35 2.64 23.62
N THR A 218 15.23 3.92 23.26
CA THR A 218 15.59 5.05 24.17
C THR A 218 14.55 5.29 25.25
N GLY A 219 13.36 4.72 25.10
CA GLY A 219 12.24 4.84 26.01
C GLY A 219 11.46 6.15 25.86
N ASP A 220 11.61 6.87 24.75
CA ASP A 220 10.87 8.11 24.46
C ASP A 220 9.46 7.83 23.97
N PHE A 221 9.27 6.71 23.23
CA PHE A 221 7.96 6.22 22.80
C PHE A 221 7.54 5.00 23.61
N ILE A 222 6.28 4.94 23.94
CA ILE A 222 5.62 3.80 24.57
C ILE A 222 4.70 3.18 23.52
N PRO A 223 5.00 1.97 23.00
CA PRO A 223 4.09 1.26 22.11
C PRO A 223 2.91 0.72 22.93
N LEU A 224 1.70 1.03 22.50
CA LEU A 224 0.45 0.65 23.19
C LEU A 224 -0.11 -0.67 22.67
N CYS A 225 -0.14 -0.82 21.36
CA CYS A 225 -0.59 -2.04 20.68
C CYS A 225 -0.10 -2.09 19.23
N VAL A 226 -0.09 -3.31 18.67
CA VAL A 226 -0.01 -3.56 17.24
C VAL A 226 -1.43 -3.62 16.70
N LEU A 227 -1.69 -2.96 15.57
CA LEU A 227 -2.99 -3.07 14.91
C LEU A 227 -3.07 -4.40 14.15
N GLY A 228 -3.87 -5.33 14.62
CA GLY A 228 -3.98 -6.66 14.04
C GLY A 228 -4.73 -7.65 14.92
N ASN A 229 -5.00 -8.83 14.36
CA ASN A 229 -5.72 -9.92 15.02
C ASN A 229 -4.79 -10.77 15.90
N GLU A 230 -3.48 -10.63 15.71
CA GLU A 230 -2.47 -11.37 16.47
C GLU A 230 -1.24 -10.48 16.74
N ARG A 231 -0.47 -10.85 17.76
CA ARG A 231 0.78 -10.16 18.08
C ARG A 231 1.80 -10.38 16.97
N ASN A 232 2.61 -9.37 16.71
CA ASN A 232 3.71 -9.53 15.77
C ASN A 232 4.85 -10.33 16.42
N GLU A 233 5.39 -11.32 15.68
CA GLU A 233 6.45 -12.22 16.17
C GLU A 233 7.77 -11.50 16.50
N ASN A 234 8.04 -10.35 15.87
CA ASN A 234 9.24 -9.55 16.10
C ASN A 234 9.16 -8.73 17.41
N PHE A 235 7.95 -8.51 17.95
CA PHE A 235 7.73 -7.76 19.20
C PHE A 235 6.56 -8.36 20.00
N PRO A 236 6.72 -9.62 20.48
CA PRO A 236 5.65 -10.42 21.07
C PRO A 236 5.12 -9.86 22.41
N ASP A 237 5.86 -8.95 23.05
CA ASP A 237 5.46 -8.33 24.32
C ASP A 237 4.41 -7.22 24.12
N ILE A 238 4.23 -6.70 22.89
CA ILE A 238 3.24 -5.68 22.57
C ILE A 238 1.92 -6.39 22.24
N PRO A 239 0.81 -6.07 22.93
CA PRO A 239 -0.48 -6.68 22.65
C PRO A 239 -1.00 -6.29 21.25
N CYS A 240 -1.80 -7.14 20.64
CA CYS A 240 -2.54 -6.76 19.43
C CYS A 240 -3.87 -6.08 19.77
N SER A 241 -4.42 -5.37 18.79
CA SER A 241 -5.67 -4.63 18.98
C SER A 241 -6.87 -5.54 19.26
N ASP A 242 -6.87 -6.78 18.74
CA ASP A 242 -7.92 -7.77 19.01
C ASP A 242 -7.96 -8.16 20.51
N GLU A 243 -6.79 -8.38 21.14
CA GLU A 243 -6.69 -8.64 22.58
C GLU A 243 -7.23 -7.48 23.43
N LEU A 244 -7.24 -6.27 22.90
CA LEU A 244 -7.67 -5.05 23.58
C LEU A 244 -9.13 -4.67 23.28
N GLY A 245 -9.86 -5.55 22.58
CA GLY A 245 -11.27 -5.34 22.23
C GLY A 245 -11.50 -4.40 21.05
N PHE A 246 -10.47 -4.16 20.28
CA PHE A 246 -10.50 -3.41 19.04
C PHE A 246 -10.02 -4.32 17.89
N PRO A 247 -10.86 -5.25 17.41
CA PRO A 247 -10.49 -6.20 16.35
C PRO A 247 -10.30 -5.43 15.04
N PHE A 248 -9.04 -5.15 14.74
CA PHE A 248 -8.66 -4.42 13.55
C PHE A 248 -7.55 -5.17 12.84
N GLY A 249 -7.92 -5.97 11.84
CA GLY A 249 -7.01 -6.76 11.06
C GLY A 249 -6.91 -6.21 9.64
N ALA A 250 -6.16 -5.15 9.45
CA ALA A 250 -5.87 -4.67 8.11
C ALA A 250 -4.41 -4.95 7.77
N GLU A 251 -4.20 -5.75 6.74
CA GLU A 251 -2.88 -6.01 6.22
C GLU A 251 -2.44 -4.85 5.33
N TRP A 252 -1.26 -4.29 5.60
CA TRP A 252 -0.61 -3.35 4.72
C TRP A 252 0.02 -4.10 3.56
N PHE A 253 -0.20 -3.65 2.33
CA PHE A 253 0.36 -4.28 1.15
C PHE A 253 0.76 -3.24 0.10
N TYR A 254 1.73 -3.59 -0.73
CA TYR A 254 2.13 -2.84 -1.91
C TYR A 254 1.79 -3.61 -3.17
N TYR A 255 1.48 -2.87 -4.25
CA TYR A 255 1.18 -3.47 -5.53
C TYR A 255 1.64 -2.59 -6.70
N PHE A 256 1.87 -3.20 -7.85
CA PHE A 256 1.97 -2.53 -9.12
C PHE A 256 0.67 -2.67 -9.90
N GLY A 257 0.24 -1.56 -10.53
CA GLY A 257 -0.91 -1.53 -11.43
C GLY A 257 -0.65 -0.63 -12.64
N PHE A 258 -1.20 -1.00 -13.76
CA PHE A 258 -1.24 -0.20 -14.97
C PHE A 258 -2.60 0.49 -15.12
N LYS A 259 -2.66 1.56 -15.92
CA LYS A 259 -3.95 2.09 -16.35
C LYS A 259 -4.74 1.00 -17.07
N LYS A 260 -6.04 0.92 -16.80
CA LYS A 260 -6.95 -0.05 -17.42
C LYS A 260 -6.91 0.02 -18.94
N GLY A 261 -6.83 -1.14 -19.59
CA GLY A 261 -6.75 -1.29 -21.03
C GLY A 261 -5.31 -1.33 -21.56
N THR A 262 -4.31 -1.42 -20.68
CA THR A 262 -2.94 -1.74 -21.09
C THR A 262 -2.90 -3.14 -21.72
N ASP A 263 -2.11 -3.32 -22.81
CA ASP A 263 -2.00 -4.61 -23.45
C ASP A 263 -1.61 -5.72 -22.46
N PRO A 264 -2.39 -6.81 -22.35
CA PRO A 264 -2.10 -7.88 -21.40
C PRO A 264 -0.69 -8.47 -21.53
N ALA A 265 -0.12 -8.52 -22.74
CA ALA A 265 1.23 -9.03 -22.93
C ALA A 265 2.29 -8.11 -22.32
N ILE A 266 2.07 -6.81 -22.27
CA ILE A 266 2.92 -5.83 -21.56
C ILE A 266 2.81 -6.05 -20.05
N VAL A 267 1.58 -6.17 -19.53
CA VAL A 267 1.35 -6.44 -18.11
C VAL A 267 2.02 -7.74 -17.69
N ASP A 268 1.87 -8.82 -18.49
CA ASP A 268 2.49 -10.12 -18.21
C ASP A 268 4.01 -10.06 -18.22
N ALA A 269 4.61 -9.35 -19.18
CA ALA A 269 6.07 -9.19 -19.28
C ALA A 269 6.63 -8.44 -18.06
N PHE A 270 5.97 -7.36 -17.63
CA PHE A 270 6.33 -6.62 -16.43
C PHE A 270 6.14 -7.47 -15.17
N THR A 271 5.02 -8.19 -15.06
CA THR A 271 4.72 -9.08 -13.93
C THR A 271 5.75 -10.20 -13.79
N ALA A 272 6.24 -10.75 -14.89
CA ALA A 272 7.32 -11.74 -14.88
C ALA A 272 8.61 -11.16 -14.27
N ALA A 273 8.97 -9.93 -14.62
CA ALA A 273 10.12 -9.24 -14.00
C ALA A 273 9.88 -8.93 -12.52
N VAL A 274 8.67 -8.49 -12.14
CA VAL A 274 8.29 -8.27 -10.72
C VAL A 274 8.45 -9.55 -9.91
N LYS A 275 8.03 -10.70 -10.45
CA LYS A 275 8.17 -12.00 -9.78
C LYS A 275 9.61 -12.33 -9.40
N GLU A 276 10.56 -11.99 -10.25
CA GLU A 276 11.98 -12.18 -9.96
C GLU A 276 12.47 -11.10 -8.98
N ALA A 277 12.11 -9.83 -9.22
CA ALA A 277 12.56 -8.70 -8.42
C ALA A 277 12.16 -8.81 -6.94
N VAL A 278 10.99 -9.36 -6.61
CA VAL A 278 10.53 -9.53 -5.22
C VAL A 278 11.40 -10.51 -4.41
N THR A 279 12.17 -11.37 -5.07
CA THR A 279 13.08 -12.33 -4.43
C THR A 279 14.51 -11.82 -4.31
N MET A 280 14.82 -10.64 -4.87
CA MET A 280 16.17 -10.08 -4.89
C MET A 280 16.47 -9.29 -3.61
N GLU A 281 17.74 -9.35 -3.15
CA GLU A 281 18.19 -8.68 -1.92
C GLU A 281 17.81 -7.18 -1.79
N PRO A 282 17.86 -6.34 -2.84
CA PRO A 282 17.49 -4.94 -2.68
C PRO A 282 16.07 -4.77 -2.13
N TYR A 283 15.12 -5.58 -2.60
CA TYR A 283 13.73 -5.49 -2.16
C TYR A 283 13.52 -6.14 -0.79
N SER A 284 14.05 -7.34 -0.54
CA SER A 284 13.93 -7.98 0.77
C SER A 284 14.55 -7.13 1.87
N ASN A 285 15.74 -6.57 1.63
CA ASN A 285 16.39 -5.67 2.60
C ASN A 285 15.54 -4.42 2.87
N ALA A 286 14.87 -3.86 1.86
CA ALA A 286 13.98 -2.72 2.04
C ALA A 286 12.72 -3.10 2.83
N LEU A 287 12.15 -4.28 2.61
CA LEU A 287 11.03 -4.79 3.38
C LEU A 287 11.41 -5.04 4.86
N ASP A 288 12.59 -5.63 5.09
CA ASP A 288 13.11 -5.91 6.44
C ASP A 288 13.26 -4.65 7.29
N LEU A 289 13.56 -3.48 6.68
CA LEU A 289 13.60 -2.20 7.39
C LEU A 289 12.27 -1.87 8.09
N TYR A 290 11.17 -2.34 7.52
CA TYR A 290 9.82 -2.06 8.01
C TYR A 290 9.14 -3.28 8.66
N ASN A 291 9.87 -4.38 8.85
CA ASN A 291 9.35 -5.68 9.27
C ASN A 291 8.22 -6.18 8.37
N PHE A 292 8.30 -5.88 7.08
CA PHE A 292 7.45 -6.41 6.04
C PHE A 292 8.06 -7.67 5.44
N HIS A 293 7.26 -8.43 4.73
CA HIS A 293 7.70 -9.62 3.99
C HIS A 293 7.22 -9.55 2.54
N ALA A 294 7.92 -10.28 1.67
CA ALA A 294 7.49 -10.42 0.29
C ALA A 294 6.20 -11.26 0.22
N ASN A 295 5.21 -10.78 -0.52
CA ASN A 295 3.94 -11.45 -0.76
C ASN A 295 3.56 -11.27 -2.23
N PHE A 296 4.06 -12.17 -3.09
CA PHE A 296 3.83 -12.06 -4.53
C PHE A 296 2.50 -12.70 -4.93
N GLN A 297 1.55 -11.86 -5.33
CA GLN A 297 0.22 -12.24 -5.83
C GLN A 297 0.03 -11.63 -7.23
N PRO A 298 0.22 -12.38 -8.33
CA PRO A 298 0.13 -11.84 -9.68
C PRO A 298 -1.32 -11.71 -10.17
N GLY A 299 -1.59 -10.72 -11.01
CA GLY A 299 -2.80 -10.59 -11.80
C GLY A 299 -4.09 -10.82 -11.00
N GLU A 300 -4.87 -11.85 -11.36
CA GLU A 300 -6.14 -12.19 -10.71
C GLU A 300 -6.00 -12.56 -9.25
N ASP A 301 -4.90 -13.19 -8.84
CA ASP A 301 -4.64 -13.51 -7.42
C ASP A 301 -4.44 -12.21 -6.62
N GLY A 302 -3.71 -11.24 -7.19
CA GLY A 302 -3.55 -9.92 -6.60
C GLY A 302 -4.88 -9.17 -6.48
N VAL A 303 -5.72 -9.21 -7.51
CA VAL A 303 -7.08 -8.64 -7.47
C VAL A 303 -7.92 -9.30 -6.39
N ALA A 304 -7.90 -10.63 -6.29
CA ALA A 304 -8.65 -11.36 -5.27
C ALA A 304 -8.18 -11.02 -3.85
N PHE A 305 -6.86 -10.90 -3.64
CA PHE A 305 -6.27 -10.47 -2.37
C PHE A 305 -6.73 -9.05 -2.01
N MET A 306 -6.63 -8.08 -2.93
CA MET A 306 -7.04 -6.70 -2.70
C MET A 306 -8.54 -6.59 -2.37
N LYS A 307 -9.40 -7.37 -3.03
CA LYS A 307 -10.83 -7.46 -2.71
C LYS A 307 -11.09 -7.98 -1.30
N GLY A 308 -10.37 -9.02 -0.89
CA GLY A 308 -10.46 -9.54 0.48
C GLY A 308 -10.12 -8.48 1.52
N ILE A 309 -9.10 -7.66 1.28
CA ILE A 309 -8.77 -6.52 2.15
C ILE A 309 -9.87 -5.44 2.08
N GLN A 310 -10.39 -5.14 0.89
CA GLN A 310 -11.48 -4.17 0.74
C GLN A 310 -12.72 -4.56 1.54
N GLU A 311 -13.08 -5.85 1.58
CA GLU A 311 -14.20 -6.37 2.37
C GLU A 311 -14.01 -6.14 3.88
N VAL A 312 -12.77 -6.14 4.37
CA VAL A 312 -12.45 -5.81 5.78
C VAL A 312 -12.71 -4.33 6.07
N TYR A 313 -12.34 -3.44 5.14
CA TYR A 313 -12.50 -1.99 5.32
C TYR A 313 -13.92 -1.47 5.03
N ALA A 314 -14.69 -2.15 4.19
CA ALA A 314 -16.00 -1.67 3.73
C ALA A 314 -16.98 -1.35 4.88
N PRO A 315 -17.19 -2.21 5.91
CA PRO A 315 -18.07 -1.90 7.03
C PRO A 315 -17.62 -0.67 7.83
N MET A 316 -16.30 -0.44 7.93
CA MET A 316 -15.74 0.71 8.62
C MET A 316 -16.02 2.00 7.83
N ALA A 317 -15.84 1.95 6.51
CA ALA A 317 -16.12 3.08 5.63
C ALA A 317 -17.62 3.44 5.63
N GLU A 318 -18.52 2.45 5.56
CA GLU A 318 -19.95 2.66 5.66
C GLU A 318 -20.36 3.33 6.97
N ALA A 319 -19.79 2.88 8.09
CA ALA A 319 -20.07 3.44 9.41
C ALA A 319 -19.59 4.90 9.55
N LEU A 320 -18.62 5.32 8.76
CA LEU A 320 -18.06 6.67 8.76
C LEU A 320 -18.81 7.64 7.84
N MET A 321 -19.48 7.11 6.80
CA MET A 321 -20.22 7.91 5.82
C MET A 321 -21.71 8.06 6.18
N GLY A 322 -22.25 7.19 7.06
CA GLY A 322 -23.65 7.21 7.50
C GLY A 322 -23.87 8.07 8.72
#